data_a9353707bf019a3bf6582ea200f95408
#
_entry.id   a9353707bf019a3bf6582ea200f95408
#
_cell.length_a   1.000
_cell.length_b   1.000
_cell.length_c   1.000
_cell.angle_alpha   90.00
_cell.angle_beta   90.00
_cell.angle_gamma   90.00
#
_symmetry.space_group_name_H-M   'P 1'
#
loop_
_entity.id
_entity.type
_entity.pdbx_description
1 polymer ?
#
loop_
_entity_poly.entity_id
_entity_poly.type
_entity_poly.pdbx_seq_one_letter_code
_entity_poly.pdbx_strand_id
1 'polypeptide(L)' 'MAEFRFIGYLAEIIGKREVKIALENPRKLRDILGIEFPEKRSVVLINQHVGNLDSLILNGDNVVIIPIISGG' A
#
# COMPACT_ATOMS: atom_id res chain seq x y z
N MET A 1 -7.26 8.78 9.99
CA MET A 1 -6.65 8.73 8.67
C MET A 1 -6.10 7.35 8.40
N ALA A 2 -6.16 6.91 7.16
CA ALA A 2 -5.45 5.70 6.76
C ALA A 2 -3.97 6.05 6.59
N GLU A 3 -3.10 5.20 7.07
CA GLU A 3 -1.66 5.41 6.98
C GLU A 3 -1.05 4.37 6.05
N PHE A 4 -0.19 4.82 5.13
CA PHE A 4 0.47 3.97 4.15
C PHE A 4 1.97 4.12 4.29
N ARG A 5 2.68 3.01 4.38
CA ARG A 5 4.13 2.99 4.43
C ARG A 5 4.68 2.14 3.30
N PHE A 6 5.62 2.72 2.57
CA PHE A 6 6.25 2.07 1.42
C PHE A 6 7.69 1.74 1.74
N ILE A 7 8.06 0.49 1.59
CA ILE A 7 9.38 0.01 1.96
C ILE A 7 10.27 -0.11 0.72
N GLY A 8 11.55 0.19 0.89
CA GLY A 8 12.55 0.03 -0.15
C GLY A 8 12.26 0.85 -1.40
N TYR A 9 12.49 0.25 -2.58
CA TYR A 9 12.33 0.98 -3.84
C TYR A 9 10.89 1.40 -4.11
N LEU A 10 9.92 0.82 -3.41
CA LEU A 10 8.53 1.21 -3.58
C LEU A 10 8.30 2.66 -3.15
N ALA A 11 9.07 3.13 -2.19
CA ALA A 11 9.00 4.52 -1.76
C ALA A 11 9.44 5.46 -2.88
N GLU A 12 10.36 5.02 -3.73
CA GLU A 12 10.82 5.82 -4.87
C GLU A 12 9.77 5.90 -5.96
N ILE A 13 9.03 4.81 -6.19
CA ILE A 13 7.96 4.78 -7.17
C ILE A 13 6.85 5.75 -6.79
N ILE A 14 6.48 5.76 -5.53
CA ILE A 14 5.42 6.64 -5.01
C ILE A 14 5.93 8.06 -4.79
N GLY A 15 7.23 8.20 -4.50
CA GLY A 15 7.82 9.48 -4.19
C GLY A 15 7.79 9.84 -2.72
N LYS A 16 7.28 8.97 -1.86
CA LYS A 16 7.18 9.19 -0.42
C LYS A 16 7.28 7.88 0.33
N ARG A 17 7.81 7.92 1.53
CA ARG A 17 7.89 6.74 2.40
C ARG A 17 6.61 6.51 3.19
N GLU A 18 5.93 7.58 3.51
CA GLU A 18 4.72 7.56 4.32
C GLU A 18 3.69 8.51 3.74
N VAL A 19 2.44 8.05 3.71
CA VAL A 19 1.33 8.87 3.25
C VAL A 19 0.18 8.67 4.23
N LYS A 20 -0.48 9.75 4.60
CA LYS A 20 -1.66 9.72 5.45
C LYS A 20 -2.82 10.34 4.69
N ILE A 21 -3.92 9.62 4.60
CA ILE A 21 -5.08 10.05 3.82
C ILE A 21 -6.34 9.87 4.66
N ALA A 22 -7.17 10.90 4.69
CA ALA A 22 -8.49 10.80 5.29
C ALA A 22 -9.44 10.15 4.30
N LEU A 23 -10.09 9.07 4.69
CA LEU A 23 -11.02 8.34 3.83
C LEU A 23 -12.42 8.46 4.41
N GLU A 24 -13.32 9.07 3.65
CA GLU A 24 -14.73 9.16 4.06
C GLU A 24 -15.46 7.84 3.80
N ASN A 25 -15.03 7.12 2.75
CA ASN A 25 -15.61 5.85 2.34
C ASN A 25 -14.52 4.84 2.08
N PRO A 26 -14.81 3.54 2.20
CA PRO A 26 -13.83 2.52 1.84
C PRO A 26 -13.42 2.64 0.37
N ARG A 27 -12.14 2.46 0.08
CA ARG A 27 -11.61 2.53 -1.27
C ARG A 27 -10.63 1.40 -1.50
N LYS A 28 -10.58 0.89 -2.72
CA LYS A 28 -9.60 -0.11 -3.08
C LYS A 28 -8.20 0.51 -3.04
N LEU A 29 -7.23 -0.26 -2.58
CA LEU A 29 -5.86 0.22 -2.49
C LEU A 29 -5.34 0.70 -3.85
N ARG A 30 -5.65 -0.03 -4.94
CA ARG A 30 -5.20 0.37 -6.29
C ARG A 30 -5.74 1.75 -6.69
N ASP A 31 -6.94 2.08 -6.27
CA ASP A 31 -7.53 3.38 -6.58
C ASP A 31 -6.90 4.50 -5.76
N ILE A 32 -6.49 4.19 -4.54
CA ILE A 32 -5.81 5.16 -3.68
C ILE A 32 -4.42 5.49 -4.22
N LEU A 33 -3.69 4.48 -4.68
CA LEU A 33 -2.34 4.68 -5.20
C LEU A 33 -2.35 5.43 -6.52
N GLY A 34 -3.38 5.23 -7.35
CA GLY A 34 -3.58 6.00 -8.56
C GLY A 34 -2.54 5.86 -9.64
N ILE A 35 -1.64 4.91 -9.54
CA ILE A 35 -0.58 4.67 -10.52
C ILE A 35 -0.46 3.17 -10.76
N GLU A 36 0.24 2.80 -11.83
CA GLU A 36 0.60 1.42 -12.06
C GLU A 36 1.59 0.99 -10.99
N PHE A 37 1.22 -0.02 -10.24
CA PHE A 37 2.02 -0.48 -9.10
C PHE A 37 2.48 -1.92 -9.35
N PRO A 38 3.73 -2.28 -9.03
CA PRO A 38 4.24 -3.63 -9.31
C PRO A 38 3.62 -4.65 -8.34
N GLU A 39 2.36 -5.00 -8.59
CA GLU A 39 1.58 -5.89 -7.74
C GLU A 39 2.23 -7.24 -7.51
N LYS A 40 2.82 -7.81 -8.56
CA LYS A 40 3.42 -9.14 -8.48
C LYS A 40 4.74 -9.17 -7.69
N ARG A 41 5.31 -8.00 -7.43
CA ARG A 41 6.59 -7.88 -6.73
C ARG A 41 6.46 -7.22 -5.38
N SER A 42 5.25 -7.19 -4.85
CA SER A 42 5.02 -6.56 -3.56
C SER A 42 4.05 -7.35 -2.71
N VAL A 43 4.21 -7.22 -1.41
CA VAL A 43 3.30 -7.79 -0.42
C VAL A 43 2.62 -6.63 0.27
N VAL A 44 1.30 -6.71 0.38
CA VAL A 44 0.50 -5.70 1.07
C VAL A 44 0.07 -6.25 2.42
N LEU A 45 0.37 -5.50 3.47
CA LEU A 45 -0.09 -5.83 4.82
C LEU A 45 -1.06 -4.76 5.28
N ILE A 46 -2.27 -5.15 5.61
CA ILE A 46 -3.30 -4.25 6.10
C ILE A 46 -3.58 -4.63 7.55
N ASN A 47 -3.24 -3.73 8.48
CA ASN A 47 -3.34 -4.01 9.91
C ASN A 47 -2.64 -5.33 10.27
N GLN A 48 -1.47 -5.57 9.66
CA GLN A 48 -0.63 -6.76 9.85
C GLN A 48 -1.21 -8.04 9.24
N HIS A 49 -2.24 -7.94 8.41
CA HIS A 49 -2.80 -9.07 7.67
C HIS A 49 -2.52 -8.93 6.19
N VAL A 50 -2.20 -10.04 5.53
CA VAL A 50 -1.91 -10.02 4.10
C VAL A 50 -3.15 -9.64 3.31
N GLY A 51 -2.99 -8.65 2.43
CA GLY A 51 -4.04 -8.22 1.52
C GLY A 51 -3.50 -8.14 0.11
N ASN A 52 -4.17 -7.36 -0.73
CA ASN A 52 -3.75 -7.13 -2.11
C ASN A 52 -4.25 -5.75 -2.57
N LEU A 53 -3.97 -5.40 -3.82
CA LEU A 53 -4.36 -4.09 -4.34
C LEU A 53 -5.87 -3.92 -4.49
N ASP A 54 -6.63 -5.01 -4.48
CA ASP A 54 -8.09 -4.94 -4.54
C ASP A 54 -8.74 -4.89 -3.16
N SER A 55 -7.95 -4.97 -2.10
CA SER A 55 -8.47 -4.87 -0.73
C SER A 55 -9.03 -3.49 -0.48
N LEU A 56 -10.13 -3.44 0.25
CA LEU A 56 -10.74 -2.18 0.66
C LEU A 56 -10.01 -1.61 1.86
N ILE A 57 -9.66 -0.36 1.77
CA ILE A 57 -8.98 0.36 2.86
C ILE A 57 -9.99 1.28 3.53
N LEU A 58 -10.03 1.21 4.85
CA LEU A 58 -10.90 2.02 5.66
C LEU A 58 -10.11 3.11 6.37
N ASN A 59 -10.80 4.17 6.74
CA ASN A 59 -10.17 5.21 7.55
C ASN A 59 -9.68 4.60 8.86
N GLY A 60 -8.44 4.88 9.23
CA GLY A 60 -7.83 4.28 10.41
C GLY A 60 -7.00 3.04 10.14
N ASP A 61 -7.05 2.51 8.93
CA ASP A 61 -6.24 1.35 8.59
C ASP A 61 -4.76 1.70 8.48
N ASN A 62 -3.93 0.72 8.76
CA ASN A 62 -2.48 0.83 8.68
C ASN A 62 -2.02 -0.12 7.58
N VAL A 63 -1.47 0.44 6.50
CA VAL A 63 -1.07 -0.33 5.33
C VAL A 63 0.44 -0.23 5.13
N VAL A 64 1.08 -1.40 5.03
CA VAL A 64 2.52 -1.47 4.75
C VAL A 64 2.70 -2.25 3.47
N ILE A 65 3.47 -1.70 2.54
CA ILE A 65 3.72 -2.34 1.27
C ILE A 65 5.22 -2.63 1.15
N ILE A 66 5.53 -3.92 1.03
CA ILE A 66 6.90 -4.43 1.09
C ILE A 66 7.30 -5.03 -0.25
N PRO A 67 8.48 -4.69 -0.79
CA PRO A 67 8.93 -5.31 -2.04
C PRO A 67 9.34 -6.75 -1.80
N ILE A 68 9.02 -7.61 -2.76
CA ILE A 68 9.50 -8.98 -2.75
C ILE A 68 10.87 -8.96 -3.42
N ILE A 69 11.87 -9.36 -2.66
CA ILE A 69 13.22 -9.49 -3.19
C ILE A 69 13.39 -10.95 -3.53
N SER A 70 13.31 -11.30 -4.79
CA SER A 70 13.53 -12.67 -5.18
C SER A 70 15.03 -12.90 -5.22
N GLY A 71 15.49 -13.86 -4.47
CA GLY A 71 16.90 -14.17 -4.36
C GLY A 71 17.39 -15.07 -5.48
N GLY A 72 16.77 -14.99 -6.61
CA GLY A 72 17.23 -15.88 -7.55
C GLY A 72 17.14 -15.74 -8.90
#